data_ececc2f53b51412188a024a9374df855
#
_entry.id   ececc2f53b51412188a024a9374df855
#
_cell.length_a   1.000
_cell.length_b   1.000
_cell.length_c   1.000
_cell.angle_alpha   90.00
_cell.angle_beta   90.00
_cell.angle_gamma   90.00
#
_symmetry.space_group_name_H-M   'P 1'
#
loop_
_entity.id
_entity.type
_entity.pdbx_description
1 polymer ?
#
loop_
_entity_poly.entity_id
_entity_poly.type
_entity_poly.pdbx_seq_one_letter_code
_entity_poly.pdbx_strand_id
1 'polypeptide(L)'
;MGKAHESYIKEGVLNFTQRISHYYPVDWQLIAPAKATEPGQIKKAEAQSILKALQPTDILILLDETGKMLSSPGLANLIQQKANQSAHRIVFLIGGAYGVDEEIKKRAQFTWSLSELVFPHMLVRLILAEQVYRACSILANEKYHHQ
;
A
#
# COMPACT_ATOMS: atom_id res chain seq x y z
N MET A 1 -3.07 3.31 -22.31
CA MET A 1 -4.37 3.48 -21.62
C MET A 1 -4.83 4.92 -21.71
N GLY A 2 -6.08 5.13 -22.10
CA GLY A 2 -6.60 6.49 -22.26
C GLY A 2 -6.86 7.21 -20.94
N LYS A 3 -6.92 8.54 -21.01
CA LYS A 3 -7.20 9.41 -19.85
C LYS A 3 -8.49 9.05 -19.10
N ALA A 4 -9.45 8.44 -19.77
CA ALA A 4 -10.73 8.03 -19.17
C ALA A 4 -10.53 6.95 -18.09
N HIS A 5 -9.64 6.00 -18.30
CA HIS A 5 -9.35 4.96 -17.31
C HIS A 5 -8.66 5.51 -16.08
N GLU A 6 -7.73 6.45 -16.25
CA GLU A 6 -7.09 7.10 -15.11
C GLU A 6 -8.08 7.87 -14.27
N SER A 7 -9.00 8.61 -14.91
CA SER A 7 -10.04 9.36 -14.22
C SER A 7 -10.95 8.44 -13.42
N TYR A 8 -11.36 7.32 -13.99
CA TYR A 8 -12.24 6.34 -13.35
C TYR A 8 -11.59 5.74 -12.10
N ILE A 9 -10.32 5.35 -12.21
CA ILE A 9 -9.57 4.80 -11.09
C ILE A 9 -9.35 5.85 -10.02
N LYS A 10 -8.99 7.08 -10.39
CA LYS A 10 -8.80 8.20 -9.44
C LYS A 10 -10.05 8.48 -8.62
N GLU A 11 -11.21 8.47 -9.23
CA GLU A 11 -12.48 8.63 -8.53
C GLU A 11 -12.70 7.53 -7.50
N GLY A 12 -12.42 6.28 -7.86
CA GLY A 12 -12.54 5.15 -6.95
C GLY A 12 -11.56 5.25 -5.78
N VAL A 13 -10.31 5.57 -6.04
CA VAL A 13 -9.29 5.77 -5.00
C VAL A 13 -9.72 6.88 -4.04
N LEU A 14 -10.17 8.00 -4.57
CA LEU A 14 -10.62 9.13 -3.76
C LEU A 14 -11.82 8.76 -2.88
N ASN A 15 -12.78 8.04 -3.46
CA ASN A 15 -13.98 7.60 -2.75
C ASN A 15 -13.61 6.71 -1.54
N PHE A 16 -12.79 5.69 -1.75
CA PHE A 16 -12.38 4.80 -0.67
C PHE A 16 -11.47 5.51 0.35
N THR A 17 -10.62 6.42 -0.10
CA THR A 17 -9.78 7.22 0.80
C THR A 17 -10.64 8.06 1.74
N GLN A 18 -11.69 8.69 1.23
CA GLN A 18 -12.63 9.45 2.05
C GLN A 18 -13.33 8.55 3.07
N ARG A 19 -13.72 7.36 2.67
CA ARG A 19 -14.35 6.39 3.60
C ARG A 19 -13.38 5.95 4.69
N ILE A 20 -12.12 5.68 4.35
CA ILE A 20 -11.09 5.33 5.33
C ILE A 20 -10.87 6.47 6.32
N SER A 21 -10.93 7.72 5.85
CA SER A 21 -10.66 8.89 6.69
C SER A 21 -11.61 9.04 7.88
N HIS A 22 -12.76 8.37 7.86
CA HIS A 22 -13.66 8.31 9.02
C HIS A 22 -13.09 7.45 10.16
N TYR A 23 -12.11 6.60 9.88
CA TYR A 23 -11.46 5.72 10.86
C TYR A 23 -10.05 6.19 11.19
N TYR A 24 -9.26 6.53 10.16
CA TYR A 24 -7.86 6.93 10.28
C TYR A 24 -7.55 8.02 9.27
N PRO A 25 -6.69 8.99 9.62
CA PRO A 25 -6.16 9.94 8.63
C PRO A 25 -5.39 9.18 7.54
N VAL A 26 -5.59 9.59 6.29
CA VAL A 26 -4.92 8.96 5.13
C VAL A 26 -4.15 10.02 4.37
N ASP A 27 -2.91 9.71 4.01
CA ASP A 27 -2.07 10.54 3.18
C ASP A 27 -1.47 9.68 2.06
N TRP A 28 -1.65 10.11 0.82
CA TRP A 28 -1.04 9.49 -0.35
C TRP A 28 0.21 10.26 -0.73
N GLN A 29 1.35 9.59 -0.71
CA GLN A 29 2.61 10.17 -1.14
C GLN A 29 3.09 9.50 -2.41
N LEU A 30 3.30 10.30 -3.46
CA LEU A 30 3.85 9.82 -4.71
C LEU A 30 5.35 10.08 -4.71
N ILE A 31 6.12 9.01 -4.83
CA ILE A 31 7.57 9.13 -4.95
C ILE A 31 7.91 9.50 -6.39
N ALA A 32 8.66 10.57 -6.56
CA ALA A 32 9.07 11.03 -7.89
C ALA A 32 9.88 9.95 -8.61
N PRO A 33 9.64 9.75 -9.93
CA PRO A 33 10.43 8.79 -10.70
C PRO A 33 11.92 9.15 -10.65
N ALA A 34 12.76 8.13 -10.54
CA ALA A 34 14.21 8.32 -10.61
C ALA A 34 14.61 8.72 -12.03
N LYS A 35 15.60 9.59 -12.13
CA LYS A 35 16.13 10.08 -13.42
C LYS A 35 17.08 9.08 -14.09
N ALA A 36 17.37 7.96 -13.44
CA ALA A 36 18.27 6.94 -13.99
C ALA A 36 17.57 6.12 -15.08
N THR A 37 18.35 5.49 -15.93
CA THR A 37 17.83 4.65 -17.02
C THR A 37 17.96 3.16 -16.74
N GLU A 38 18.91 2.76 -15.91
CA GLU A 38 19.11 1.36 -15.58
C GLU A 38 18.26 0.92 -14.38
N PRO A 39 17.63 -0.29 -14.45
CA PRO A 39 16.73 -0.76 -13.38
C PRO A 39 17.38 -0.80 -12.00
N GLY A 40 18.64 -1.21 -11.88
CA GLY A 40 19.35 -1.26 -10.61
C GLY A 40 19.55 0.12 -9.99
N GLN A 41 19.86 1.13 -10.81
CA GLN A 41 20.04 2.51 -10.36
C GLN A 41 18.69 3.15 -10.01
N ILE A 42 17.65 2.83 -10.77
CA ILE A 42 16.29 3.30 -10.49
C ILE A 42 15.85 2.81 -9.12
N LYS A 43 16.01 1.51 -8.85
CA LYS A 43 15.65 0.91 -7.56
C LYS A 43 16.37 1.57 -6.39
N LYS A 44 17.67 1.82 -6.52
CA LYS A 44 18.47 2.44 -5.46
C LYS A 44 18.05 3.87 -5.20
N ALA A 45 17.81 4.65 -6.25
CA ALA A 45 17.37 6.04 -6.11
C ALA A 45 15.98 6.12 -5.48
N GLU A 46 15.07 5.26 -5.91
CA GLU A 46 13.73 5.16 -5.30
C GLU A 46 13.81 4.74 -3.84
N ALA A 47 14.68 3.79 -3.52
CA ALA A 47 14.88 3.34 -2.14
C ALA A 47 15.31 4.47 -1.22
N GLN A 48 16.24 5.32 -1.67
CA GLN A 48 16.67 6.48 -0.89
C GLN A 48 15.54 7.45 -0.64
N SER A 49 14.73 7.73 -1.66
CA SER A 49 13.56 8.61 -1.54
C SER A 49 12.53 8.04 -0.58
N ILE A 50 12.27 6.74 -0.65
CA ILE A 50 11.33 6.05 0.23
C ILE A 50 11.83 6.12 1.67
N LEU A 51 13.10 5.79 1.92
CA LEU A 51 13.67 5.79 3.27
C LEU A 51 13.65 7.18 3.90
N LYS A 52 13.86 8.23 3.10
CA LYS A 52 13.74 9.62 3.59
C LYS A 52 12.32 9.98 4.00
N ALA A 53 11.33 9.41 3.33
CA ALA A 53 9.92 9.66 3.65
C ALA A 53 9.44 8.90 4.88
N LEU A 54 10.14 7.85 5.27
CA LEU A 54 9.79 7.01 6.41
C LEU A 54 10.37 7.55 7.71
N GLN A 55 9.61 7.39 8.79
CA GLN A 55 10.07 7.64 10.14
C GLN A 55 10.49 6.31 10.80
N PRO A 56 11.43 6.34 11.77
CA PRO A 56 11.88 5.11 12.42
C PRO A 56 10.77 4.28 13.06
N THR A 57 9.72 4.95 13.53
CA THR A 57 8.56 4.31 14.20
C THR A 57 7.49 3.83 13.24
N ASP A 58 7.63 4.09 11.94
CA ASP A 58 6.67 3.64 10.94
C ASP A 58 6.68 2.13 10.80
N ILE A 59 5.51 1.55 10.70
CA ILE A 59 5.33 0.15 10.27
C ILE A 59 5.19 0.16 8.75
N LEU A 60 6.14 -0.46 8.06
CA LEU A 60 6.12 -0.55 6.61
C LEU A 60 5.58 -1.90 6.16
N ILE A 61 4.51 -1.87 5.39
CA ILE A 61 3.94 -3.04 4.73
C ILE A 61 4.21 -2.86 3.23
N LEU A 62 5.07 -3.73 2.70
CA LEU A 62 5.44 -3.70 1.29
C LEU A 62 4.48 -4.57 0.49
N LEU A 63 3.89 -4.02 -0.58
CA LEU A 63 3.13 -4.78 -1.56
C LEU A 63 4.11 -5.33 -2.60
N ASP A 64 4.25 -6.64 -2.64
CA ASP A 64 5.16 -7.33 -3.55
C ASP A 64 4.65 -8.74 -3.81
N GLU A 65 4.79 -9.22 -5.04
CA GLU A 65 4.32 -10.55 -5.43
C GLU A 65 4.98 -11.69 -4.67
N THR A 66 6.18 -11.47 -4.13
CA THR A 66 6.91 -12.46 -3.33
C THR A 66 6.41 -12.53 -1.89
N GLY A 67 5.49 -11.67 -1.50
CA GLY A 67 4.96 -11.63 -0.14
C GLY A 67 3.92 -12.71 0.12
N LYS A 68 3.42 -12.68 1.35
CA LYS A 68 2.36 -13.58 1.79
C LYS A 68 0.99 -13.02 1.39
N MET A 69 0.12 -13.87 0.86
CA MET A 69 -1.26 -13.51 0.59
C MET A 69 -2.07 -13.50 1.88
N LEU A 70 -3.01 -12.57 1.97
CA LEU A 70 -3.91 -12.43 3.11
C LEU A 70 -5.36 -12.44 2.64
N SER A 71 -6.24 -13.01 3.44
CA SER A 71 -7.67 -12.76 3.31
C SER A 71 -8.00 -11.35 3.81
N SER A 72 -9.18 -10.85 3.49
CA SER A 72 -9.61 -9.55 4.01
C SER A 72 -9.67 -9.51 5.53
N PRO A 73 -10.22 -10.54 6.22
CA PRO A 73 -10.09 -10.60 7.69
C PRO A 73 -8.64 -10.71 8.17
N GLY A 74 -7.77 -11.38 7.41
CA GLY A 74 -6.33 -11.44 7.72
C GLY A 74 -5.65 -10.09 7.66
N LEU A 75 -6.00 -9.27 6.68
CA LEU A 75 -5.50 -7.89 6.59
C LEU A 75 -6.01 -7.05 7.78
N ALA A 76 -7.28 -7.19 8.14
CA ALA A 76 -7.83 -6.50 9.29
C ALA A 76 -7.07 -6.85 10.57
N ASN A 77 -6.77 -8.14 10.79
CA ASN A 77 -5.98 -8.59 11.93
C ASN A 77 -4.56 -8.01 11.92
N LEU A 78 -3.93 -7.95 10.77
CA LEU A 78 -2.59 -7.37 10.63
C LEU A 78 -2.59 -5.89 11.03
N ILE A 79 -3.55 -5.12 10.52
CA ILE A 79 -3.70 -3.71 10.87
C ILE A 79 -3.92 -3.55 12.38
N GLN A 80 -4.81 -4.36 12.97
CA GLN A 80 -5.08 -4.33 14.40
C GLN A 80 -3.83 -4.61 15.22
N GLN A 81 -3.07 -5.64 14.87
CA GLN A 81 -1.83 -5.99 15.56
C GLN A 81 -0.81 -4.84 15.51
N LYS A 82 -0.65 -4.24 14.33
CA LYS A 82 0.32 -3.16 14.17
C LYS A 82 -0.12 -1.90 14.89
N ALA A 83 -1.41 -1.59 14.89
CA ALA A 83 -1.96 -0.48 15.67
C ALA A 83 -1.74 -0.67 17.17
N ASN A 84 -1.88 -1.91 17.66
CA ASN A 84 -1.68 -2.24 19.08
C ASN A 84 -0.21 -2.15 19.52
N GLN A 85 0.74 -2.14 18.60
CA GLN A 85 2.17 -2.02 18.88
C GLN A 85 2.62 -0.56 19.05
N SER A 86 1.68 0.36 19.27
CA SER A 86 1.97 1.79 19.42
C SER A 86 2.59 2.40 18.16
N ALA A 87 2.29 1.84 17.00
CA ALA A 87 2.75 2.40 15.73
C ALA A 87 2.08 3.77 15.53
N HIS A 88 2.88 4.79 15.24
CA HIS A 88 2.35 6.10 14.91
C HIS A 88 1.73 6.12 13.52
N ARG A 89 2.25 5.29 12.63
CA ARG A 89 1.85 5.29 11.24
C ARG A 89 2.07 3.90 10.63
N ILE A 90 1.06 3.43 9.90
CA ILE A 90 1.20 2.24 9.05
C ILE A 90 1.33 2.74 7.62
N VAL A 91 2.40 2.35 6.95
CA VAL A 91 2.70 2.77 5.58
C VAL A 91 2.58 1.56 4.67
N PHE A 92 1.69 1.66 3.67
CA PHE A 92 1.60 0.67 2.60
C PHE A 92 2.39 1.20 1.41
N LEU A 93 3.40 0.47 0.99
CA LEU A 93 4.25 0.86 -0.12
C LEU A 93 3.94 0.02 -1.35
N ILE A 94 3.58 0.72 -2.43
CA ILE A 94 3.46 0.11 -3.76
C ILE A 94 4.77 0.38 -4.49
N GLY A 95 5.50 -0.67 -4.83
CA GLY A 95 6.78 -0.54 -5.51
C GLY A 95 6.64 -0.08 -6.96
N GLY A 96 7.76 0.33 -7.55
CA GLY A 96 7.84 0.74 -8.94
C GLY A 96 7.80 -0.44 -9.93
N ALA A 97 7.93 -0.13 -11.23
CA ALA A 97 7.83 -1.11 -12.32
C ALA A 97 8.86 -2.25 -12.21
N TYR A 98 9.99 -2.00 -11.59
CA TYR A 98 11.09 -2.98 -11.44
C TYR A 98 11.14 -3.60 -10.04
N GLY A 99 10.09 -3.39 -9.23
CA GLY A 99 10.09 -3.81 -7.83
C GLY A 99 10.85 -2.84 -6.94
N VAL A 100 11.26 -3.30 -5.77
CA VAL A 100 11.98 -2.48 -4.79
C VAL A 100 13.37 -3.05 -4.51
N ASP A 101 14.26 -2.20 -4.03
CA ASP A 101 15.60 -2.59 -3.62
C ASP A 101 15.56 -3.48 -2.36
N GLU A 102 16.58 -4.31 -2.19
CA GLU A 102 16.69 -5.20 -1.02
C GLU A 102 16.65 -4.45 0.30
N GLU A 103 17.17 -3.23 0.34
CA GLU A 103 17.15 -2.38 1.53
C GLU A 103 15.71 -2.09 1.99
N ILE A 104 14.79 -1.87 1.04
CA ILE A 104 13.38 -1.67 1.35
C ILE A 104 12.74 -2.96 1.85
N LYS A 105 13.06 -4.09 1.23
CA LYS A 105 12.55 -5.39 1.67
C LYS A 105 12.96 -5.70 3.11
N LYS A 106 14.19 -5.37 3.48
CA LYS A 106 14.69 -5.54 4.85
C LYS A 106 14.03 -4.59 5.84
N ARG A 107 13.72 -3.37 5.40
CA ARG A 107 13.06 -2.37 6.25
C ARG A 107 11.59 -2.73 6.54
N ALA A 108 10.92 -3.42 5.63
CA ALA A 108 9.50 -3.75 5.76
C ALA A 108 9.27 -4.74 6.91
N GLN A 109 8.26 -4.47 7.74
CA GLN A 109 7.83 -5.40 8.78
C GLN A 109 7.00 -6.54 8.21
N PHE A 110 6.37 -6.32 7.08
CA PHE A 110 5.56 -7.33 6.41
C PHE A 110 5.58 -7.11 4.90
N THR A 111 5.69 -8.20 4.15
CA THR A 111 5.57 -8.17 2.68
C THR A 111 4.28 -8.89 2.29
N TRP A 112 3.41 -8.17 1.60
CA TRP A 112 2.06 -8.61 1.29
C TRP A 112 1.87 -8.74 -0.21
N SER A 113 1.44 -9.94 -0.66
CA SER A 113 1.03 -10.16 -2.05
C SER A 113 -0.49 -10.05 -2.15
N LEU A 114 -0.96 -9.16 -3.01
CA LEU A 114 -2.41 -9.01 -3.26
C LEU A 114 -2.98 -10.25 -3.96
N SER A 115 -2.21 -10.85 -4.86
CA SER A 115 -2.66 -11.94 -5.72
C SER A 115 -1.46 -12.51 -6.48
N GLU A 116 -1.62 -13.70 -7.01
CA GLU A 116 -0.68 -14.26 -7.99
C GLU A 116 -0.82 -13.59 -9.36
N LEU A 117 -1.92 -12.86 -9.57
CA LEU A 117 -2.13 -12.09 -10.79
C LEU A 117 -1.31 -10.80 -10.76
N VAL A 118 -0.95 -10.33 -11.94
CA VAL A 118 -0.25 -9.06 -12.12
C VAL A 118 -1.27 -7.98 -12.45
N PHE A 119 -1.19 -6.84 -11.78
CA PHE A 119 -2.09 -5.71 -12.00
C PHE A 119 -1.32 -4.46 -12.40
N PRO A 120 -1.92 -3.58 -13.23
CA PRO A 120 -1.35 -2.25 -13.46
C PRO A 120 -1.27 -1.45 -12.15
N HIS A 121 -0.28 -0.58 -12.03
CA HIS A 121 -0.04 0.22 -10.82
C HIS A 121 -1.26 0.98 -10.33
N MET A 122 -1.97 1.62 -11.25
CA MET A 122 -3.16 2.40 -10.88
C MET A 122 -4.25 1.52 -10.29
N LEU A 123 -4.42 0.32 -10.84
CA LEU A 123 -5.40 -0.63 -10.30
C LEU A 123 -4.99 -1.13 -8.91
N VAL A 124 -3.69 -1.34 -8.68
CA VAL A 124 -3.18 -1.71 -7.35
C VAL A 124 -3.56 -0.67 -6.30
N ARG A 125 -3.47 0.61 -6.64
CA ARG A 125 -3.88 1.70 -5.74
C ARG A 125 -5.37 1.59 -5.37
N LEU A 126 -6.21 1.30 -6.35
CA LEU A 126 -7.64 1.15 -6.11
C LEU A 126 -7.95 -0.08 -5.25
N ILE A 127 -7.31 -1.20 -5.54
CA ILE A 127 -7.47 -2.44 -4.76
C ILE A 127 -7.02 -2.21 -3.33
N LEU A 128 -5.87 -1.58 -3.14
CA LEU A 128 -5.34 -1.26 -1.81
C LEU A 128 -6.32 -0.39 -1.02
N ALA A 129 -6.79 0.70 -1.63
CA ALA A 129 -7.72 1.61 -0.96
C ALA A 129 -9.01 0.88 -0.56
N GLU A 130 -9.56 0.06 -1.45
CA GLU A 130 -10.77 -0.71 -1.16
C GLU A 130 -10.54 -1.71 -0.03
N GLN A 131 -9.43 -2.46 -0.06
CA GLN A 131 -9.13 -3.47 0.96
C GLN A 131 -8.82 -2.85 2.33
N VAL A 132 -8.15 -1.72 2.38
CA VAL A 132 -7.93 -1.01 3.66
C VAL A 132 -9.26 -0.51 4.23
N TYR A 133 -10.14 0.03 3.39
CA TYR A 133 -11.48 0.40 3.84
C TYR A 133 -12.25 -0.82 4.36
N ARG A 134 -12.21 -1.93 3.62
CA ARG A 134 -12.85 -3.18 4.04
C ARG A 134 -12.32 -3.65 5.40
N ALA A 135 -11.02 -3.60 5.60
CA ALA A 135 -10.40 -3.94 6.88
C ALA A 135 -10.90 -3.04 8.02
N CYS A 136 -10.98 -1.73 7.77
CA CYS A 136 -11.54 -0.79 8.75
C CYS A 136 -12.98 -1.13 9.10
N SER A 137 -13.80 -1.47 8.10
CA SER A 137 -15.19 -1.83 8.31
C SER A 137 -15.33 -3.13 9.12
N ILE A 138 -14.46 -4.11 8.88
CA ILE A 138 -14.42 -5.36 9.66
C ILE A 138 -14.07 -5.05 11.11
N LEU A 139 -13.05 -4.23 11.36
CA LEU A 139 -12.63 -3.88 12.72
C LEU A 139 -13.68 -3.06 13.47
N ALA A 140 -14.48 -2.26 12.76
CA ALA A 140 -15.59 -1.49 13.33
C ALA A 140 -16.89 -2.30 13.41
N ASN A 141 -16.85 -3.55 12.99
CA ASN A 141 -18.01 -4.45 13.01
C ASN A 141 -19.19 -3.96 12.14
N GLU A 142 -18.85 -3.34 11.01
CA GLU A 142 -19.84 -2.84 10.06
C GLU A 142 -20.12 -3.86 8.95
N LYS A 143 -21.25 -3.67 8.24
CA LYS A 143 -21.80 -4.67 7.31
C LYS A 143 -21.24 -4.58 5.88
N TYR A 144 -20.11 -3.96 5.64
CA TYR A 144 -19.54 -3.83 4.29
C TYR A 144 -19.00 -5.17 3.77
N HIS A 145 -18.29 -5.92 4.61
CA HIS A 145 -17.69 -7.20 4.22
C HIS A 145 -18.68 -8.35 4.40
N HIS A 146 -18.84 -9.14 3.34
CA HIS A 146 -19.62 -10.39 3.35
C HIS A 146 -18.71 -11.59 3.14
N GLN A 147 -18.85 -12.57 3.99
CA GLN A 147 -18.16 -13.85 3.83
C GLN A 147 -18.92 -14.76 2.88
#